data_b0be6cbb7663ca8eafc63a81fe11bb0b
#
_entry.id   b0be6cbb7663ca8eafc63a81fe11bb0b
#
_cell.length_a   1.000
_cell.length_b   1.000
_cell.length_c   1.000
_cell.angle_alpha   90.00
_cell.angle_beta   90.00
_cell.angle_gamma   90.00
#
_symmetry.space_group_name_H-M   'P 1'
#
loop_
_entity.id
_entity.type
_entity.pdbx_description
1 polymer ?
#
loop_
_entity_poly.entity_id
_entity_poly.type
_entity_poly.pdbx_seq_one_letter_code
_entity_poly.pdbx_strand_id
1 'polypeptide(L)'
;MTRQIPRIPIIGYCDPLSVRPGEAISFKVSCTGEGNFSARILRSICADANPDGPGIVEEAVETSIAGDYPARQQAFNPGSYAIVETGPLVEGDVTLAAMIWPTLPGDGEQVILSAGGFELLLDVDGALAARVGDILVSTGKPVLSRQWYSVRLSFIEASGLLSVTQQTDETWSDPVEASVIVPNQSFAEGLPILIAERLNDGFA
;
A
#
# COMPACT_ATOMS: atom_id res chain seq x y z
N MET A 1 -0.58 16.27 -18.34
CA MET A 1 0.86 16.39 -18.05
C MET A 1 1.16 15.43 -16.90
N THR A 2 1.72 14.28 -17.20
CA THR A 2 2.11 13.29 -16.18
C THR A 2 3.29 13.86 -15.41
N ARG A 3 3.10 14.13 -14.13
CA ARG A 3 4.17 14.60 -13.25
C ARG A 3 5.15 13.44 -13.06
N GLN A 4 6.28 13.48 -13.74
CA GLN A 4 7.37 12.54 -13.49
C GLN A 4 7.90 12.78 -12.08
N ILE A 5 7.62 11.85 -11.17
CA ILE A 5 8.21 11.86 -9.83
C ILE A 5 9.71 11.56 -10.02
N PRO A 6 10.61 12.45 -9.58
CA PRO A 6 12.03 12.20 -9.70
C PRO A 6 12.38 10.92 -8.92
N ARG A 7 12.95 9.93 -9.60
CA ARG A 7 13.42 8.71 -8.94
C ARG A 7 14.66 9.06 -8.12
N ILE A 8 14.56 8.88 -6.81
CA ILE A 8 15.69 9.01 -5.89
C ILE A 8 16.55 7.74 -6.07
N PRO A 9 17.82 7.87 -6.48
CA PRO A 9 18.64 6.71 -6.83
C PRO A 9 19.02 5.85 -5.62
N ILE A 10 18.99 6.41 -4.42
CA ILE A 10 19.28 5.72 -3.16
C ILE A 10 18.30 6.18 -2.09
N ILE A 11 17.67 5.22 -1.42
CA ILE A 11 16.79 5.46 -0.27
C ILE A 11 17.13 4.47 0.84
N GLY A 12 16.88 4.86 2.09
CA GLY A 12 17.10 3.99 3.22
C GLY A 12 16.37 4.44 4.47
N TYR A 13 16.29 3.54 5.42
CA TYR A 13 15.75 3.79 6.76
C TYR A 13 16.49 2.99 7.82
N CYS A 14 16.34 3.38 9.07
CA CYS A 14 16.87 2.67 10.22
C CYS A 14 15.80 1.75 10.83
N ASP A 15 16.22 0.56 11.25
CA ASP A 15 15.36 -0.39 11.93
C ASP A 15 16.07 -0.93 13.19
N PRO A 16 15.57 -0.58 14.39
CA PRO A 16 14.51 0.41 14.68
C PRO A 16 14.92 1.86 14.33
N LEU A 17 13.96 2.80 14.33
CA LEU A 17 14.21 4.21 13.97
C LEU A 17 15.20 4.91 14.91
N SER A 18 15.29 4.47 16.17
CA SER A 18 16.23 4.96 17.18
C SER A 18 16.58 3.87 18.15
N VAL A 19 17.77 3.95 18.72
CA VAL A 19 18.29 3.00 19.71
C VAL A 19 18.97 3.73 20.87
N ARG A 20 19.08 3.06 22.01
CA ARG A 20 19.88 3.52 23.15
C ARG A 20 21.32 3.06 22.99
N PRO A 21 22.26 3.71 23.69
CA PRO A 21 23.64 3.23 23.72
C PRO A 21 23.75 1.75 24.12
N GLY A 22 24.45 0.96 23.31
CA GLY A 22 24.63 -0.48 23.50
C GLY A 22 23.60 -1.36 22.79
N GLU A 23 22.54 -0.78 22.19
CA GLU A 23 21.58 -1.51 21.38
C GLU A 23 22.01 -1.54 19.91
N ALA A 24 21.54 -2.57 19.18
CA ALA A 24 21.84 -2.72 17.76
C ALA A 24 20.82 -1.97 16.89
N ILE A 25 21.29 -1.37 15.81
CA ILE A 25 20.49 -0.73 14.77
C ILE A 25 20.87 -1.29 13.40
N SER A 26 19.89 -1.52 12.55
CA SER A 26 20.10 -1.94 11.17
C SER A 26 19.76 -0.80 10.21
N PHE A 27 20.57 -0.65 9.18
CA PHE A 27 20.32 0.29 8.09
C PHE A 27 19.86 -0.49 6.85
N LYS A 28 18.62 -0.24 6.42
CA LYS A 28 18.03 -0.84 5.24
C LYS A 28 18.20 0.14 4.08
N VAL A 29 18.91 -0.27 3.03
CA VAL A 29 19.22 0.61 1.90
C VAL A 29 18.83 -0.07 0.60
N SER A 30 18.12 0.66 -0.26
CA SER A 30 17.82 0.28 -1.64
C SER A 30 18.45 1.29 -2.58
N CYS A 31 19.22 0.81 -3.54
CA CYS A 31 19.91 1.64 -4.52
C CYS A 31 19.63 1.12 -5.91
N THR A 32 19.14 1.99 -6.81
CA THR A 32 18.86 1.67 -8.22
C THR A 32 20.06 1.92 -9.14
N GLY A 33 21.15 2.51 -8.60
CA GLY A 33 22.40 2.71 -9.33
C GLY A 33 23.21 1.41 -9.50
N GLU A 34 24.13 1.43 -10.41
CA GLU A 34 25.14 0.37 -10.59
C GLU A 34 26.37 0.66 -9.73
N GLY A 35 27.11 -0.39 -9.34
CA GLY A 35 28.35 -0.27 -8.59
C GLY A 35 28.16 -0.28 -7.08
N ASN A 36 28.76 0.68 -6.39
CA ASN A 36 28.74 0.78 -4.92
C ASN A 36 28.15 2.13 -4.47
N PHE A 37 27.60 2.15 -3.26
CA PHE A 37 27.33 3.38 -2.51
C PHE A 37 28.21 3.44 -1.27
N SER A 38 28.58 4.65 -0.85
CA SER A 38 29.36 4.86 0.36
C SER A 38 28.45 5.23 1.53
N ALA A 39 28.71 4.65 2.70
CA ALA A 39 28.04 4.94 3.96
C ALA A 39 29.02 5.52 4.97
N ARG A 40 28.56 6.48 5.78
CA ARG A 40 29.30 7.04 6.91
C ARG A 40 28.34 7.48 8.01
N ILE A 41 28.81 7.54 9.25
CA ILE A 41 28.07 8.12 10.35
C ILE A 41 28.59 9.52 10.62
N LEU A 42 27.68 10.49 10.71
CA LEU A 42 27.94 11.85 11.10
C LEU A 42 27.25 12.14 12.42
N ARG A 43 27.97 12.81 13.31
CA ARG A 43 27.41 13.39 14.51
C ARG A 43 26.94 14.81 14.16
N SER A 44 25.65 15.07 14.26
CA SER A 44 25.11 16.43 14.11
C SER A 44 25.38 17.21 15.40
N ILE A 45 26.18 18.26 15.30
CA ILE A 45 26.47 19.20 16.40
C ILE A 45 25.45 20.34 16.38
N CYS A 46 25.14 20.84 15.19
CA CYS A 46 24.13 21.86 14.98
C CYS A 46 23.42 21.61 13.67
N ALA A 47 22.11 21.77 13.66
CA ALA A 47 21.26 21.66 12.46
C ALA A 47 20.40 22.93 12.29
N ASP A 48 21.00 24.10 12.48
CA ASP A 48 20.33 25.38 12.36
C ASP A 48 20.29 25.79 10.88
N ALA A 49 19.10 25.85 10.30
CA ALA A 49 18.88 26.28 8.93
C ALA A 49 18.76 27.83 8.80
N ASN A 50 18.85 28.58 9.91
CA ASN A 50 18.82 30.04 9.88
C ASN A 50 20.05 30.59 9.20
N PRO A 51 19.91 31.43 8.16
CA PRO A 51 21.07 32.05 7.46
C PRO A 51 21.98 32.88 8.36
N ASP A 52 21.46 33.44 9.45
CA ASP A 52 22.21 34.24 10.45
C ASP A 52 22.72 33.39 11.63
N GLY A 53 22.46 32.09 11.61
CA GLY A 53 22.85 31.14 12.66
C GLY A 53 24.17 30.41 12.36
N PRO A 54 24.59 29.47 13.23
CA PRO A 54 25.82 28.71 13.05
C PRO A 54 25.78 27.72 11.87
N GLY A 55 24.61 27.50 11.26
CA GLY A 55 24.46 26.59 10.14
C GLY A 55 24.40 25.11 10.52
N ILE A 56 24.60 24.24 9.54
CA ILE A 56 24.69 22.79 9.73
C ILE A 56 26.14 22.45 10.02
N VAL A 57 26.42 21.96 11.23
CA VAL A 57 27.74 21.53 11.67
C VAL A 57 27.70 20.05 11.99
N GLU A 58 28.52 19.26 11.30
CA GLU A 58 28.60 17.82 11.42
C GLU A 58 30.05 17.37 11.60
N GLU A 59 30.24 16.33 12.38
CA GLU A 59 31.53 15.67 12.60
C GLU A 59 31.45 14.20 12.17
N ALA A 60 32.44 13.74 11.41
CA ALA A 60 32.52 12.32 11.04
C ALA A 60 32.87 11.47 12.27
N VAL A 61 32.15 10.39 12.46
CA VAL A 61 32.40 9.40 13.49
C VAL A 61 33.04 8.18 12.85
N GLU A 62 34.23 7.80 13.33
CA GLU A 62 34.88 6.57 12.89
C GLU A 62 34.09 5.36 13.39
N THR A 63 33.64 4.51 12.46
CA THR A 63 32.86 3.33 12.77
C THR A 63 33.19 2.20 11.80
N SER A 64 32.97 0.95 12.21
CA SER A 64 33.18 -0.23 11.37
C SER A 64 32.18 -0.32 10.20
N ILE A 65 31.12 0.47 10.22
CA ILE A 65 30.12 0.51 9.13
C ILE A 65 30.41 1.60 8.09
N ALA A 66 31.42 2.45 8.33
CA ALA A 66 31.88 3.41 7.31
C ALA A 66 32.60 2.65 6.20
N GLY A 67 32.17 2.84 4.95
CA GLY A 67 32.75 2.15 3.81
C GLY A 67 31.82 2.08 2.60
N ASP A 68 32.24 1.28 1.62
CA ASP A 68 31.53 1.08 0.37
C ASP A 68 30.74 -0.23 0.39
N TYR A 69 29.51 -0.18 -0.07
CA TYR A 69 28.58 -1.30 -0.13
C TYR A 69 28.04 -1.48 -1.54
N PRO A 70 27.82 -2.72 -2.00
CA PRO A 70 27.28 -2.96 -3.33
C PRO A 70 25.86 -2.40 -3.45
N ALA A 71 25.62 -1.65 -4.51
CA ALA A 71 24.30 -1.15 -4.85
C ALA A 71 23.39 -2.32 -5.19
N ARG A 72 22.23 -2.40 -4.53
CA ARG A 72 21.19 -3.39 -4.81
C ARG A 72 19.84 -2.72 -4.72
N GLN A 73 19.04 -2.93 -5.76
CA GLN A 73 17.64 -2.57 -5.67
C GLN A 73 16.92 -3.63 -4.83
N GLN A 74 16.30 -3.19 -3.76
CA GLN A 74 15.48 -4.03 -2.90
C GLN A 74 14.03 -3.61 -3.08
N ALA A 75 13.18 -4.57 -3.42
CA ALA A 75 11.75 -4.35 -3.39
C ALA A 75 11.30 -4.29 -1.92
N PHE A 76 10.54 -3.30 -1.59
CA PHE A 76 9.80 -3.24 -0.34
C PHE A 76 8.40 -2.72 -0.66
N ASN A 77 7.42 -3.27 0.01
CA ASN A 77 6.04 -2.81 -0.14
C ASN A 77 5.87 -1.57 0.75
N PRO A 78 5.79 -0.37 0.16
CA PRO A 78 5.52 0.82 0.96
C PRO A 78 4.08 0.77 1.43
N GLY A 79 3.88 0.89 2.73
CA GLY A 79 2.56 0.91 3.33
C GLY A 79 2.42 -0.06 4.48
N SER A 80 1.33 0.11 5.20
CA SER A 80 0.93 -0.79 6.28
C SER A 80 -0.22 -1.64 5.79
N TYR A 81 -0.19 -2.91 6.14
CA TYR A 81 -1.28 -3.84 5.88
C TYR A 81 -1.63 -4.60 7.16
N ALA A 82 -2.79 -5.22 7.18
CA ALA A 82 -3.16 -6.14 8.23
C ALA A 82 -3.55 -7.49 7.63
N ILE A 83 -3.21 -8.56 8.34
CA ILE A 83 -3.52 -9.93 7.96
C ILE A 83 -4.23 -10.64 9.12
N VAL A 84 -5.31 -11.33 8.80
CA VAL A 84 -5.94 -12.33 9.65
C VAL A 84 -5.67 -13.67 9.02
N GLU A 85 -4.68 -14.40 9.56
CA GLU A 85 -4.15 -15.63 8.96
C GLU A 85 -5.18 -16.76 8.78
N THR A 86 -6.19 -16.80 9.66
CA THR A 86 -7.29 -17.74 9.55
C THR A 86 -8.57 -16.96 9.31
N GLY A 87 -8.90 -16.78 8.05
CA GLY A 87 -10.18 -16.18 7.64
C GLY A 87 -11.35 -17.08 7.97
N PRO A 88 -12.56 -16.54 8.09
CA PRO A 88 -13.78 -17.34 8.17
C PRO A 88 -13.96 -18.15 6.88
N LEU A 89 -14.63 -19.27 7.01
CA LEU A 89 -15.14 -19.98 5.84
C LEU A 89 -16.09 -19.04 5.09
N VAL A 90 -15.80 -18.81 3.83
CA VAL A 90 -16.64 -17.96 2.98
C VAL A 90 -17.59 -18.88 2.22
N GLU A 91 -18.82 -18.99 2.68
CA GLU A 91 -19.89 -19.77 2.07
C GLU A 91 -21.11 -18.86 1.86
N GLY A 92 -21.81 -19.06 0.74
CA GLY A 92 -23.03 -18.31 0.45
C GLY A 92 -22.80 -16.87 0.02
N ASP A 93 -23.69 -15.99 0.46
CA ASP A 93 -23.62 -14.57 0.15
C ASP A 93 -22.48 -13.89 0.92
N VAL A 94 -21.73 -13.04 0.22
CA VAL A 94 -20.57 -12.34 0.76
C VAL A 94 -20.77 -10.84 0.69
N THR A 95 -20.39 -10.14 1.75
CA THR A 95 -20.29 -8.68 1.74
C THR A 95 -18.97 -8.24 2.37
N LEU A 96 -18.17 -7.50 1.61
CA LEU A 96 -17.00 -6.79 2.11
C LEU A 96 -17.31 -5.29 2.10
N ALA A 97 -17.09 -4.62 3.22
CA ALA A 97 -17.36 -3.19 3.34
C ALA A 97 -16.28 -2.49 4.15
N ALA A 98 -15.99 -1.25 3.78
CA ALA A 98 -15.03 -0.40 4.48
C ALA A 98 -15.40 1.07 4.34
N MET A 99 -14.84 1.89 5.23
CA MET A 99 -14.71 3.32 5.01
C MET A 99 -13.29 3.65 4.63
N ILE A 100 -13.11 4.40 3.57
CA ILE A 100 -11.79 4.74 3.02
C ILE A 100 -11.60 6.26 2.92
N TRP A 101 -10.34 6.69 3.10
CA TRP A 101 -9.88 8.05 2.87
C TRP A 101 -8.72 8.01 1.89
N PRO A 102 -8.97 7.90 0.58
CA PRO A 102 -7.92 7.76 -0.41
C PRO A 102 -7.08 9.03 -0.51
N THR A 103 -5.76 8.89 -0.48
CA THR A 103 -4.83 10.03 -0.62
C THR A 103 -4.29 10.16 -2.03
N LEU A 104 -4.11 9.05 -2.74
CA LEU A 104 -3.59 8.95 -4.09
C LEU A 104 -4.41 7.94 -4.92
N PRO A 105 -5.73 8.15 -5.11
CA PRO A 105 -6.50 7.29 -5.99
C PRO A 105 -5.97 7.45 -7.44
N GLY A 106 -5.83 6.37 -8.17
CA GLY A 106 -5.30 6.39 -9.55
C GLY A 106 -3.76 6.37 -9.64
N ASP A 107 -3.06 6.08 -8.55
CA ASP A 107 -1.61 5.75 -8.58
C ASP A 107 -1.41 4.22 -8.74
N GLY A 108 -2.12 3.66 -9.72
CA GLY A 108 -2.19 2.23 -9.95
C GLY A 108 -3.32 1.55 -9.16
N GLU A 109 -3.42 0.23 -9.31
CA GLU A 109 -4.41 -0.57 -8.62
C GLU A 109 -4.07 -0.70 -7.13
N GLN A 110 -5.07 -0.49 -6.24
CA GLN A 110 -4.89 -0.49 -4.79
C GLN A 110 -5.95 -1.38 -4.14
N VAL A 111 -5.53 -2.47 -3.51
CA VAL A 111 -6.45 -3.36 -2.79
C VAL A 111 -6.81 -2.74 -1.43
N ILE A 112 -8.11 -2.67 -1.14
CA ILE A 112 -8.65 -2.20 0.13
C ILE A 112 -8.84 -3.38 1.08
N LEU A 113 -9.49 -4.43 0.60
CA LEU A 113 -9.83 -5.62 1.39
C LEU A 113 -9.87 -6.85 0.49
N SER A 114 -9.24 -7.94 0.92
CA SER A 114 -9.27 -9.23 0.25
C SER A 114 -9.72 -10.32 1.22
N ALA A 115 -10.68 -11.14 0.83
CA ALA A 115 -11.17 -12.26 1.62
C ALA A 115 -11.81 -13.34 0.72
N GLY A 116 -11.47 -14.61 0.92
CA GLY A 116 -12.11 -15.75 0.26
C GLY A 116 -12.03 -15.72 -1.27
N GLY A 117 -11.01 -15.05 -1.85
CA GLY A 117 -10.87 -14.87 -3.29
C GLY A 117 -11.59 -13.65 -3.87
N PHE A 118 -12.30 -12.89 -3.03
CA PHE A 118 -12.86 -11.59 -3.40
C PHE A 118 -11.86 -10.46 -3.08
N GLU A 119 -11.76 -9.48 -3.96
CA GLU A 119 -11.01 -8.26 -3.72
C GLU A 119 -11.91 -7.03 -3.92
N LEU A 120 -11.95 -6.18 -2.91
CA LEU A 120 -12.47 -4.82 -3.00
C LEU A 120 -11.29 -3.88 -3.19
N LEU A 121 -11.27 -3.13 -4.28
CA LEU A 121 -10.08 -2.39 -4.69
C LEU A 121 -10.44 -1.04 -5.37
N LEU A 122 -9.46 -0.17 -5.52
CA LEU A 122 -9.47 0.90 -6.51
C LEU A 122 -8.73 0.41 -7.75
N ASP A 123 -9.33 0.59 -8.92
CA ASP A 123 -8.72 0.24 -10.20
C ASP A 123 -7.62 1.25 -10.60
N VAL A 124 -7.00 1.03 -11.74
CA VAL A 124 -5.88 1.87 -12.23
C VAL A 124 -6.27 3.34 -12.46
N ASP A 125 -7.54 3.61 -12.66
CA ASP A 125 -8.08 4.96 -12.84
C ASP A 125 -8.58 5.57 -11.51
N GLY A 126 -8.51 4.81 -10.41
CA GLY A 126 -8.97 5.21 -9.08
C GLY A 126 -10.46 5.06 -8.85
N ALA A 127 -11.17 4.33 -9.69
CA ALA A 127 -12.58 4.00 -9.46
C ALA A 127 -12.69 2.76 -8.55
N LEU A 128 -13.75 2.70 -7.74
CA LEU A 128 -14.00 1.52 -6.93
C LEU A 128 -14.34 0.33 -7.82
N ALA A 129 -13.71 -0.80 -7.54
CA ALA A 129 -13.92 -2.04 -8.25
C ALA A 129 -13.99 -3.25 -7.32
N ALA A 130 -14.55 -4.32 -7.84
CA ALA A 130 -14.56 -5.63 -7.22
C ALA A 130 -13.99 -6.66 -8.18
N ARG A 131 -13.18 -7.58 -7.65
CA ARG A 131 -12.60 -8.69 -8.42
C ARG A 131 -12.91 -10.03 -7.77
N VAL A 132 -13.16 -11.04 -8.61
CA VAL A 132 -13.15 -12.44 -8.24
C VAL A 132 -12.57 -13.25 -9.40
N GLY A 133 -11.50 -13.99 -9.17
CA GLY A 133 -10.72 -14.61 -10.24
C GLY A 133 -10.30 -13.59 -11.30
N ASP A 134 -10.59 -13.85 -12.58
CA ASP A 134 -10.28 -12.96 -13.70
C ASP A 134 -11.37 -11.92 -13.98
N ILE A 135 -12.47 -11.94 -13.23
CA ILE A 135 -13.61 -11.04 -13.44
C ILE A 135 -13.44 -9.78 -12.59
N LEU A 136 -13.43 -8.62 -13.25
CA LEU A 136 -13.40 -7.31 -12.64
C LEU A 136 -14.66 -6.53 -13.00
N VAL A 137 -15.31 -5.95 -12.00
CA VAL A 137 -16.38 -4.96 -12.19
C VAL A 137 -15.99 -3.65 -11.54
N SER A 138 -16.04 -2.55 -12.26
CA SER A 138 -15.68 -1.22 -11.79
C SER A 138 -16.85 -0.26 -11.90
N THR A 139 -16.97 0.66 -10.95
CA THR A 139 -17.94 1.77 -11.05
C THR A 139 -17.61 2.74 -12.19
N GLY A 140 -16.37 2.73 -12.69
CA GLY A 140 -15.87 3.63 -13.72
C GLY A 140 -15.84 5.11 -13.31
N LYS A 141 -16.17 5.43 -12.05
CA LYS A 141 -16.13 6.79 -11.54
C LYS A 141 -15.04 6.91 -10.47
N PRO A 142 -13.92 7.59 -10.77
CA PRO A 142 -12.84 7.76 -9.81
C PRO A 142 -13.30 8.41 -8.52
N VAL A 143 -12.78 7.93 -7.39
CA VAL A 143 -12.96 8.57 -6.09
C VAL A 143 -12.08 9.81 -6.00
N LEU A 144 -12.53 10.81 -5.27
CA LEU A 144 -11.75 12.02 -5.03
C LEU A 144 -10.76 11.78 -3.88
N SER A 145 -9.55 12.34 -4.04
CA SER A 145 -8.56 12.29 -2.98
C SER A 145 -9.00 13.11 -1.76
N ARG A 146 -8.65 12.61 -0.56
CA ARG A 146 -8.92 13.26 0.72
C ARG A 146 -10.40 13.50 1.00
N GLN A 147 -11.24 12.55 0.61
CA GLN A 147 -12.66 12.52 0.90
C GLN A 147 -13.04 11.13 1.43
N TRP A 148 -13.94 11.08 2.42
CA TRP A 148 -14.46 9.83 2.94
C TRP A 148 -15.44 9.19 1.97
N TYR A 149 -15.29 7.87 1.81
CA TYR A 149 -16.21 7.02 1.07
C TYR A 149 -16.58 5.80 1.88
N SER A 150 -17.85 5.46 1.90
CA SER A 150 -18.34 4.13 2.21
C SER A 150 -18.27 3.28 0.95
N VAL A 151 -17.56 2.17 1.02
CA VAL A 151 -17.33 1.28 -0.13
C VAL A 151 -17.78 -0.13 0.20
N ARG A 152 -18.38 -0.82 -0.76
CA ARG A 152 -18.94 -2.15 -0.57
C ARG A 152 -18.77 -3.00 -1.82
N LEU A 153 -18.39 -4.25 -1.62
CA LEU A 153 -18.57 -5.37 -2.55
C LEU A 153 -19.66 -6.27 -1.98
N SER A 154 -20.58 -6.73 -2.81
CA SER A 154 -21.56 -7.76 -2.43
C SER A 154 -21.62 -8.83 -3.52
N PHE A 155 -21.65 -10.08 -3.10
CA PHE A 155 -21.84 -11.22 -3.97
C PHE A 155 -23.04 -12.03 -3.48
N ILE A 156 -23.96 -12.38 -4.38
CA ILE A 156 -25.14 -13.19 -4.11
C ILE A 156 -24.94 -14.53 -4.82
N GLU A 157 -24.69 -15.59 -4.05
CA GLU A 157 -24.39 -16.92 -4.57
C GLU A 157 -25.48 -17.45 -5.50
N ALA A 158 -26.74 -17.36 -5.07
CA ALA A 158 -27.87 -17.91 -5.81
C ALA A 158 -28.02 -17.34 -7.25
N SER A 159 -27.59 -16.13 -7.49
CA SER A 159 -27.67 -15.47 -8.80
C SER A 159 -26.31 -15.30 -9.48
N GLY A 160 -25.20 -15.50 -8.74
CA GLY A 160 -23.86 -15.16 -9.19
C GLY A 160 -23.64 -13.66 -9.34
N LEU A 161 -24.49 -12.81 -8.74
CA LEU A 161 -24.41 -11.36 -8.89
C LEU A 161 -23.29 -10.80 -8.00
N LEU A 162 -22.23 -10.30 -8.65
CA LEU A 162 -21.20 -9.47 -8.01
C LEU A 162 -21.52 -8.01 -8.23
N SER A 163 -21.59 -7.22 -7.17
CA SER A 163 -21.85 -5.79 -7.22
C SER A 163 -20.85 -5.02 -6.38
N VAL A 164 -20.60 -3.78 -6.78
CA VAL A 164 -19.73 -2.84 -6.09
C VAL A 164 -20.44 -1.49 -5.98
N THR A 165 -20.38 -0.88 -4.79
CA THR A 165 -21.03 0.40 -4.50
C THR A 165 -20.03 1.33 -3.83
N GLN A 166 -19.90 2.55 -4.33
CA GLN A 166 -19.19 3.64 -3.67
C GLN A 166 -20.15 4.79 -3.35
N GLN A 167 -20.03 5.31 -2.15
CA GLN A 167 -20.80 6.46 -1.70
C GLN A 167 -19.93 7.41 -0.90
N THR A 168 -19.98 8.70 -1.24
CA THR A 168 -19.33 9.73 -0.43
C THR A 168 -20.09 9.91 0.89
N ASP A 169 -19.40 10.37 1.92
CA ASP A 169 -20.03 10.77 3.17
C ASP A 169 -20.86 12.07 3.02
N GLU A 170 -20.77 12.71 1.88
CA GLU A 170 -21.52 13.93 1.55
C GLU A 170 -22.96 13.59 1.14
N THR A 171 -23.92 14.22 1.81
CA THR A 171 -25.36 13.93 1.67
C THR A 171 -25.97 14.30 0.31
N TRP A 172 -25.24 15.04 -0.53
CA TRP A 172 -25.70 15.54 -1.83
C TRP A 172 -25.33 14.63 -3.01
N SER A 173 -24.58 13.56 -2.78
CA SER A 173 -24.13 12.64 -3.86
C SER A 173 -24.84 11.30 -3.74
N ASP A 174 -25.44 10.87 -4.86
CA ASP A 174 -26.02 9.54 -4.97
C ASP A 174 -24.93 8.46 -4.98
N PRO A 175 -25.20 7.25 -4.47
CA PRO A 175 -24.32 6.10 -4.62
C PRO A 175 -24.03 5.80 -6.08
N VAL A 176 -22.82 5.37 -6.39
CA VAL A 176 -22.43 4.87 -7.69
C VAL A 176 -22.26 3.37 -7.59
N GLU A 177 -22.94 2.64 -8.47
CA GLU A 177 -22.98 1.19 -8.44
C GLU A 177 -22.63 0.59 -9.79
N ALA A 178 -22.01 -0.59 -9.75
CA ALA A 178 -21.80 -1.44 -10.91
C ALA A 178 -21.97 -2.90 -10.52
N SER A 179 -22.36 -3.74 -11.47
CA SER A 179 -22.55 -5.16 -11.22
C SER A 179 -22.26 -6.02 -12.45
N VAL A 180 -21.94 -7.29 -12.19
CA VAL A 180 -21.71 -8.30 -13.22
C VAL A 180 -22.20 -9.67 -12.70
N ILE A 181 -22.61 -10.57 -13.60
CA ILE A 181 -22.89 -11.94 -13.27
C ILE A 181 -21.59 -12.74 -13.39
N VAL A 182 -21.23 -13.41 -12.31
CA VAL A 182 -20.06 -14.28 -12.19
C VAL A 182 -20.55 -15.72 -12.20
N PRO A 183 -20.30 -16.49 -13.25
CA PRO A 183 -20.78 -17.87 -13.32
C PRO A 183 -19.90 -18.78 -12.44
N ASN A 184 -20.55 -19.69 -11.71
CA ASN A 184 -19.95 -20.85 -11.02
C ASN A 184 -18.60 -20.61 -10.35
N GLN A 185 -18.56 -19.81 -9.29
CA GLN A 185 -17.36 -19.64 -8.48
C GLN A 185 -17.37 -20.66 -7.33
N SER A 186 -16.26 -21.39 -7.21
CA SER A 186 -15.93 -22.08 -5.96
C SER A 186 -15.01 -21.17 -5.16
N PHE A 187 -15.39 -20.91 -3.92
CA PHE A 187 -14.56 -20.07 -3.03
C PHE A 187 -13.40 -20.89 -2.48
N ALA A 188 -12.24 -20.26 -2.40
CA ALA A 188 -11.09 -20.89 -1.77
C ALA A 188 -11.26 -20.84 -0.25
N GLU A 189 -11.34 -22.02 0.36
CA GLU A 189 -11.43 -22.16 1.81
C GLU A 189 -10.11 -21.78 2.50
N GLY A 190 -10.23 -21.18 3.68
CA GLY A 190 -9.08 -20.96 4.56
C GLY A 190 -8.11 -19.88 4.11
N LEU A 191 -8.46 -19.06 3.11
CA LEU A 191 -7.63 -17.92 2.73
C LEU A 191 -7.64 -16.85 3.83
N PRO A 192 -6.51 -16.18 4.07
CA PRO A 192 -6.46 -15.08 5.01
C PRO A 192 -7.33 -13.90 4.57
N ILE A 193 -7.75 -13.09 5.54
CA ILE A 193 -8.28 -11.76 5.25
C ILE A 193 -7.10 -10.79 5.24
N LEU A 194 -6.98 -10.00 4.18
CA LEU A 194 -5.95 -9.00 4.01
C LEU A 194 -6.61 -7.62 3.90
N ILE A 195 -6.06 -6.64 4.62
CA ILE A 195 -6.48 -5.23 4.54
C ILE A 195 -5.31 -4.45 3.97
N ALA A 196 -5.56 -3.67 2.94
CA ALA A 196 -4.57 -2.88 2.19
C ALA A 196 -3.46 -3.72 1.55
N GLU A 197 -3.74 -4.98 1.21
CA GLU A 197 -2.81 -5.90 0.56
C GLU A 197 -3.59 -6.95 -0.26
N ARG A 198 -2.91 -7.52 -1.23
CA ARG A 198 -3.42 -8.64 -2.04
C ARG A 198 -2.75 -9.93 -1.61
N LEU A 199 -3.49 -11.03 -1.67
CA LEU A 199 -2.88 -12.35 -1.58
C LEU A 199 -2.03 -12.58 -2.83
N ASN A 200 -0.74 -12.30 -2.72
CA ASN A 200 0.19 -12.65 -3.78
C ASN A 200 0.51 -14.13 -3.69
N ASP A 201 0.49 -14.81 -4.84
CA ASP A 201 0.94 -16.19 -5.01
C ASP A 201 2.47 -16.29 -4.91
N GLY A 202 3.03 -15.80 -3.83
CA GLY A 202 4.45 -15.94 -3.58
C GLY A 202 5.09 -14.75 -2.87
N PHE A 203 5.10 -14.81 -1.55
CA PHE A 203 6.26 -14.30 -0.84
C PHE A 203 7.40 -15.31 -1.08
N ALA A 204 8.26 -15.01 -2.03
CA ALA A 204 9.54 -15.67 -2.18
C ALA A 204 10.63 -14.88 -1.44
#